data_52a826ee85a906626f6638a2db766ef4
#
_entry.id   52a826ee85a906626f6638a2db766ef4
#
_cell.length_a   1.000
_cell.length_b   1.000
_cell.length_c   1.000
_cell.angle_alpha   90.00
_cell.angle_beta   90.00
_cell.angle_gamma   90.00
#
_symmetry.space_group_name_H-M   'P 1'
#
loop_
_entity.id
_entity.type
_entity.pdbx_description
1 polymer ?
#
loop_
_entity_poly.entity_id
_entity_poly.type
_entity_poly.pdbx_seq_one_letter_code
_entity_poly.pdbx_strand_id
1 'polypeptide(L)'
;MKEDKKTQSVKKQNMSKKEEELREKIKELALTIDKVEDEKLVIINQLKKVLADYQNLEANTDRRLGFLYLQSRKSLAEKLIPVIDALTMAIKTKENIKFDEKTLAWANGVVETFNNLEKSIEEIGLKKFVPQKGTKFDPSQHEALSTVDGDIPGIIYDVILPGYMIDDIVVRPSKVVVTKEKKG
;
A
#
# COMPACT_ATOMS: atom_id res chain seq x y z
N MET A 1 -96.07 11.20 -11.54
CA MET A 1 -95.49 11.72 -10.23
C MET A 1 -95.01 10.68 -9.20
N LYS A 2 -95.49 9.40 -9.19
CA LYS A 2 -95.03 8.40 -8.28
C LYS A 2 -93.83 7.54 -8.81
N GLU A 3 -93.63 7.39 -10.12
CA GLU A 3 -92.53 6.66 -10.76
C GLU A 3 -91.23 7.45 -10.73
N ASP A 4 -91.25 8.76 -10.89
CA ASP A 4 -90.00 9.61 -10.81
C ASP A 4 -89.33 9.60 -9.44
N LYS A 5 -90.12 9.56 -8.37
CA LYS A 5 -89.56 9.51 -6.97
C LYS A 5 -88.86 8.14 -6.65
N LYS A 6 -89.42 7.05 -7.27
CA LYS A 6 -88.84 5.71 -7.06
C LYS A 6 -87.49 5.55 -7.81
N THR A 7 -87.38 6.10 -9.02
CA THR A 7 -86.15 6.07 -9.84
C THR A 7 -85.08 6.99 -9.26
N GLN A 8 -85.41 8.14 -8.68
CA GLN A 8 -84.43 8.98 -7.98
C GLN A 8 -83.91 8.38 -6.66
N SER A 9 -84.75 7.69 -5.91
CA SER A 9 -84.34 6.99 -4.68
C SER A 9 -83.40 5.83 -4.95
N VAL A 10 -83.64 5.02 -6.00
CA VAL A 10 -82.72 3.90 -6.42
C VAL A 10 -81.42 4.45 -6.97
N LYS A 11 -81.40 5.56 -7.70
CA LYS A 11 -80.14 6.20 -8.15
C LYS A 11 -79.30 6.70 -6.95
N LYS A 12 -79.97 7.28 -5.95
CA LYS A 12 -79.28 7.82 -4.73
C LYS A 12 -78.73 6.71 -3.86
N GLN A 13 -79.39 5.54 -3.75
CA GLN A 13 -78.90 4.38 -3.04
C GLN A 13 -77.73 3.71 -3.79
N ASN A 14 -77.80 3.62 -5.12
CA ASN A 14 -76.67 3.11 -5.90
C ASN A 14 -75.44 4.02 -5.90
N MET A 15 -75.59 5.33 -5.85
CA MET A 15 -74.49 6.30 -5.67
C MET A 15 -73.88 6.14 -4.29
N SER A 16 -74.66 6.06 -3.22
CA SER A 16 -74.18 5.88 -1.86
C SER A 16 -73.36 4.56 -1.70
N LYS A 17 -73.82 3.46 -2.30
CA LYS A 17 -73.08 2.17 -2.30
C LYS A 17 -71.73 2.27 -3.03
N LYS A 18 -71.74 2.97 -4.17
CA LYS A 18 -70.50 3.15 -4.94
C LYS A 18 -69.51 4.07 -4.25
N GLU A 19 -69.96 5.05 -3.50
CA GLU A 19 -69.14 5.93 -2.68
C GLU A 19 -68.50 5.14 -1.49
N GLU A 20 -69.25 4.23 -0.91
CA GLU A 20 -68.75 3.39 0.20
C GLU A 20 -67.69 2.39 -0.29
N GLU A 21 -67.92 1.72 -1.43
CA GLU A 21 -66.92 0.85 -2.07
C GLU A 21 -65.63 1.60 -2.47
N LEU A 22 -65.76 2.84 -2.95
CA LEU A 22 -64.62 3.70 -3.27
C LEU A 22 -63.83 4.09 -2.01
N ARG A 23 -64.50 4.39 -0.91
CA ARG A 23 -63.87 4.74 0.37
C ARG A 23 -63.08 3.56 0.94
N GLU A 24 -63.64 2.33 0.85
CA GLU A 24 -62.95 1.13 1.28
C GLU A 24 -61.69 0.85 0.42
N LYS A 25 -61.77 1.00 -0.91
CA LYS A 25 -60.62 0.89 -1.79
C LYS A 25 -59.56 1.92 -1.51
N ILE A 26 -59.94 3.18 -1.26
CA ILE A 26 -58.97 4.22 -0.88
C ILE A 26 -58.26 3.88 0.40
N LYS A 27 -58.96 3.32 1.40
CA LYS A 27 -58.38 2.91 2.68
C LYS A 27 -57.42 1.71 2.49
N GLU A 28 -57.78 0.75 1.67
CA GLU A 28 -56.91 -0.40 1.34
C GLU A 28 -55.63 0.03 0.59
N LEU A 29 -55.77 0.94 -0.39
CA LEU A 29 -54.64 1.51 -1.12
C LEU A 29 -53.73 2.33 -0.21
N ALA A 30 -54.27 3.10 0.71
CA ALA A 30 -53.48 3.84 1.69
C ALA A 30 -52.65 2.92 2.57
N LEU A 31 -53.25 1.85 3.09
CA LEU A 31 -52.53 0.83 3.88
C LEU A 31 -51.46 0.11 3.06
N THR A 32 -51.68 -0.08 1.77
CA THR A 32 -50.68 -0.72 0.88
C THR A 32 -49.53 0.24 0.58
N ILE A 33 -49.81 1.51 0.39
CA ILE A 33 -48.82 2.58 0.21
C ILE A 33 -47.91 2.64 1.44
N ASP A 34 -48.49 2.70 2.66
CA ASP A 34 -47.72 2.77 3.90
C ASP A 34 -46.78 1.56 4.02
N LYS A 35 -47.25 0.33 3.72
CA LYS A 35 -46.40 -0.89 3.73
C LYS A 35 -45.27 -0.79 2.73
N VAL A 36 -45.54 -0.36 1.50
CA VAL A 36 -44.53 -0.23 0.45
C VAL A 36 -43.49 0.85 0.81
N GLU A 37 -43.93 1.93 1.46
CA GLU A 37 -42.99 2.97 1.95
C GLU A 37 -42.11 2.46 3.06
N ASP A 38 -42.61 1.66 4.01
CA ASP A 38 -41.84 1.02 5.07
C ASP A 38 -40.82 0.03 4.48
N GLU A 39 -41.26 -0.84 3.57
CA GLU A 39 -40.37 -1.80 2.86
C GLU A 39 -39.26 -1.06 2.09
N LYS A 40 -39.62 0.01 1.38
CA LYS A 40 -38.66 0.87 0.67
C LYS A 40 -37.62 1.45 1.62
N LEU A 41 -38.04 1.95 2.78
CA LEU A 41 -37.12 2.51 3.78
C LEU A 41 -36.13 1.46 4.29
N VAL A 42 -36.59 0.23 4.57
CA VAL A 42 -35.74 -0.90 4.98
C VAL A 42 -34.72 -1.20 3.90
N ILE A 43 -35.16 -1.33 2.63
CA ILE A 43 -34.26 -1.62 1.50
C ILE A 43 -33.21 -0.51 1.31
N ILE A 44 -33.61 0.76 1.40
CA ILE A 44 -32.70 1.90 1.30
C ILE A 44 -31.63 1.84 2.41
N ASN A 45 -32.03 1.52 3.63
CA ASN A 45 -31.08 1.40 4.75
C ASN A 45 -30.12 0.21 4.57
N GLN A 46 -30.60 -0.93 4.08
CA GLN A 46 -29.77 -2.06 3.71
C GLN A 46 -28.78 -1.71 2.60
N LEU A 47 -29.24 -1.01 1.55
CA LEU A 47 -28.38 -0.57 0.45
C LEU A 47 -27.28 0.38 0.93
N LYS A 48 -27.62 1.35 1.78
CA LYS A 48 -26.63 2.26 2.39
C LYS A 48 -25.56 1.49 3.17
N LYS A 49 -25.97 0.48 3.94
CA LYS A 49 -25.03 -0.36 4.70
C LYS A 49 -24.10 -1.16 3.76
N VAL A 50 -24.66 -1.82 2.76
CA VAL A 50 -23.88 -2.58 1.78
C VAL A 50 -22.90 -1.69 1.02
N LEU A 51 -23.31 -0.47 0.66
CA LEU A 51 -22.44 0.50 0.00
C LEU A 51 -21.26 0.90 0.91
N ALA A 52 -21.53 1.16 2.19
CA ALA A 52 -20.48 1.49 3.15
C ALA A 52 -19.52 0.30 3.38
N ASP A 53 -20.05 -0.91 3.47
CA ASP A 53 -19.25 -2.13 3.60
C ASP A 53 -18.38 -2.36 2.35
N TYR A 54 -18.92 -2.10 1.16
CA TYR A 54 -18.17 -2.17 -0.09
C TYR A 54 -17.02 -1.17 -0.16
N GLN A 55 -17.27 0.10 0.20
CA GLN A 55 -16.23 1.13 0.25
C GLN A 55 -15.12 0.79 1.26
N ASN A 56 -15.49 0.26 2.41
CA ASN A 56 -14.53 -0.22 3.41
C ASN A 56 -13.71 -1.40 2.89
N LEU A 57 -14.34 -2.34 2.19
CA LEU A 57 -13.66 -3.48 1.59
C LEU A 57 -12.67 -3.03 0.52
N GLU A 58 -13.06 -2.11 -0.36
CA GLU A 58 -12.19 -1.55 -1.40
C GLU A 58 -10.96 -0.88 -0.78
N ALA A 59 -11.16 0.03 0.17
CA ALA A 59 -10.05 0.71 0.86
C ALA A 59 -9.11 -0.26 1.61
N ASN A 60 -9.65 -1.31 2.21
CA ASN A 60 -8.84 -2.34 2.87
C ASN A 60 -8.07 -3.20 1.88
N THR A 61 -8.67 -3.50 0.72
CA THR A 61 -8.04 -4.29 -0.35
C THR A 61 -6.87 -3.51 -0.94
N ASP A 62 -7.03 -2.22 -1.22
CA ASP A 62 -5.96 -1.38 -1.75
C ASP A 62 -4.78 -1.27 -0.79
N ARG A 63 -5.04 -1.06 0.51
CA ARG A 63 -3.98 -1.06 1.53
C ARG A 63 -3.24 -2.40 1.59
N ARG A 64 -3.97 -3.51 1.52
CA ARG A 64 -3.40 -4.86 1.55
C ARG A 64 -2.54 -5.12 0.32
N LEU A 65 -3.00 -4.73 -0.87
CA LEU A 65 -2.23 -4.85 -2.11
C LEU A 65 -0.95 -4.02 -2.06
N GLY A 66 -1.02 -2.78 -1.59
CA GLY A 66 0.16 -1.93 -1.39
C GLY A 66 1.19 -2.56 -0.45
N PHE A 67 0.72 -3.10 0.68
CA PHE A 67 1.59 -3.81 1.63
C PHE A 67 2.24 -5.06 1.02
N LEU A 68 1.47 -5.89 0.32
CA LEU A 68 1.99 -7.11 -0.33
C LEU A 68 3.00 -6.77 -1.42
N TYR A 69 2.76 -5.71 -2.20
CA TYR A 69 3.68 -5.23 -3.21
C TYR A 69 5.03 -4.79 -2.60
N LEU A 70 4.98 -3.99 -1.54
CA LEU A 70 6.18 -3.55 -0.83
C LEU A 70 6.95 -4.74 -0.22
N GLN A 71 6.24 -5.68 0.40
CA GLN A 71 6.85 -6.88 0.99
C GLN A 71 7.52 -7.76 -0.07
N SER A 72 6.90 -7.92 -1.24
CA SER A 72 7.48 -8.65 -2.36
C SER A 72 8.77 -8.00 -2.87
N ARG A 73 8.78 -6.67 -3.05
CA ARG A 73 9.98 -5.91 -3.45
C ARG A 73 11.09 -6.03 -2.40
N LYS A 74 10.76 -5.92 -1.12
CA LYS A 74 11.71 -6.09 -0.03
C LYS A 74 12.33 -7.48 -0.03
N SER A 75 11.52 -8.53 -0.14
CA SER A 75 12.01 -9.92 -0.18
C SER A 75 12.92 -10.19 -1.39
N LEU A 76 12.61 -9.61 -2.56
CA LEU A 76 13.46 -9.68 -3.73
C LEU A 76 14.78 -8.95 -3.50
N ALA A 77 14.74 -7.75 -2.96
CA ALA A 77 15.93 -6.96 -2.65
C ALA A 77 16.85 -7.67 -1.67
N GLU A 78 16.32 -8.25 -0.59
CA GLU A 78 17.10 -9.03 0.40
C GLU A 78 17.88 -10.19 -0.24
N LYS A 79 17.38 -10.78 -1.31
CA LYS A 79 18.04 -11.84 -2.06
C LYS A 79 19.06 -11.31 -3.07
N LEU A 80 18.82 -10.13 -3.66
CA LEU A 80 19.72 -9.53 -4.64
C LEU A 80 20.91 -8.81 -4.02
N ILE A 81 20.74 -8.19 -2.86
CA ILE A 81 21.79 -7.41 -2.18
C ILE A 81 23.08 -8.21 -1.97
N PRO A 82 23.08 -9.48 -1.49
CA PRO A 82 24.32 -10.26 -1.36
C PRO A 82 25.05 -10.48 -2.70
N VAL A 83 24.32 -10.60 -3.80
CA VAL A 83 24.89 -10.76 -5.14
C VAL A 83 25.57 -9.46 -5.58
N ILE A 84 24.90 -8.31 -5.34
CA ILE A 84 25.47 -6.98 -5.62
C ILE A 84 26.74 -6.75 -4.79
N ASP A 85 26.73 -7.10 -3.52
CA ASP A 85 27.91 -6.99 -2.65
C ASP A 85 29.06 -7.83 -3.17
N ALA A 86 28.81 -9.09 -3.54
CA ALA A 86 29.84 -9.99 -4.08
C ALA A 86 30.43 -9.45 -5.39
N LEU A 87 29.60 -8.95 -6.30
CA LEU A 87 30.05 -8.31 -7.54
C LEU A 87 30.85 -7.04 -7.26
N THR A 88 30.40 -6.20 -6.32
CA THR A 88 31.13 -4.99 -5.90
C THR A 88 32.51 -5.34 -5.35
N MET A 89 32.61 -6.39 -4.53
CA MET A 89 33.91 -6.86 -4.02
C MET A 89 34.81 -7.39 -5.14
N ALA A 90 34.27 -8.17 -6.06
CA ALA A 90 35.02 -8.68 -7.20
C ALA A 90 35.55 -7.53 -8.09
N ILE A 91 34.76 -6.50 -8.34
CA ILE A 91 35.16 -5.32 -9.10
C ILE A 91 36.27 -4.53 -8.39
N LYS A 92 36.17 -4.35 -7.07
CA LYS A 92 37.21 -3.69 -6.27
C LYS A 92 38.55 -4.41 -6.35
N THR A 93 38.56 -5.75 -6.42
CA THR A 93 39.82 -6.52 -6.53
C THR A 93 40.51 -6.33 -7.88
N LYS A 94 39.78 -5.89 -8.92
CA LYS A 94 40.34 -5.57 -10.22
C LYS A 94 41.50 -4.56 -10.15
N GLU A 95 41.40 -3.57 -9.26
CA GLU A 95 42.43 -2.53 -9.09
C GLU A 95 43.77 -3.07 -8.69
N ASN A 96 43.80 -4.27 -8.09
CA ASN A 96 45.02 -4.95 -7.61
C ASN A 96 45.58 -5.99 -8.60
N ILE A 97 44.92 -6.17 -9.77
CA ILE A 97 45.30 -7.18 -10.75
C ILE A 97 45.93 -6.49 -11.97
N LYS A 98 47.07 -7.00 -12.41
CA LYS A 98 47.66 -6.56 -13.69
C LYS A 98 46.99 -7.31 -14.84
N PHE A 99 46.35 -6.58 -15.72
CA PHE A 99 45.68 -7.09 -16.92
C PHE A 99 46.54 -6.81 -18.15
N ASP A 100 46.53 -7.71 -19.10
CA ASP A 100 46.96 -7.40 -20.49
C ASP A 100 45.83 -6.63 -21.22
N GLU A 101 46.08 -6.13 -22.40
CA GLU A 101 45.13 -5.28 -23.16
C GLU A 101 43.80 -6.00 -23.43
N LYS A 102 43.80 -7.29 -23.73
CA LYS A 102 42.59 -8.08 -24.03
C LYS A 102 41.77 -8.36 -22.81
N THR A 103 42.41 -8.78 -21.74
CA THR A 103 41.73 -9.08 -20.45
C THR A 103 41.25 -7.80 -19.77
N LEU A 104 41.92 -6.65 -19.98
CA LEU A 104 41.49 -5.36 -19.49
C LEU A 104 40.17 -4.91 -20.18
N ALA A 105 40.07 -5.09 -21.53
CA ALA A 105 38.85 -4.78 -22.26
C ALA A 105 37.66 -5.61 -21.78
N TRP A 106 37.85 -6.92 -21.55
CA TRP A 106 36.83 -7.79 -20.98
C TRP A 106 36.44 -7.36 -19.57
N ALA A 107 37.40 -7.07 -18.68
CA ALA A 107 37.16 -6.64 -17.33
C ALA A 107 36.39 -5.30 -17.27
N ASN A 108 36.65 -4.37 -18.21
CA ASN A 108 35.88 -3.13 -18.35
C ASN A 108 34.44 -3.40 -18.75
N GLY A 109 34.20 -4.33 -19.69
CA GLY A 109 32.85 -4.73 -20.08
C GLY A 109 32.03 -5.33 -18.92
N VAL A 110 32.67 -6.11 -18.05
CA VAL A 110 32.04 -6.63 -16.82
C VAL A 110 31.64 -5.49 -15.87
N VAL A 111 32.52 -4.50 -15.65
CA VAL A 111 32.22 -3.32 -14.82
C VAL A 111 31.06 -2.52 -15.39
N GLU A 112 31.03 -2.30 -16.70
CA GLU A 112 29.95 -1.59 -17.35
C GLU A 112 28.60 -2.32 -17.24
N THR A 113 28.60 -3.64 -17.41
CA THR A 113 27.42 -4.49 -17.20
C THR A 113 26.92 -4.39 -15.74
N PHE A 114 27.81 -4.39 -14.77
CA PHE A 114 27.47 -4.22 -13.37
C PHE A 114 26.85 -2.83 -13.09
N ASN A 115 27.45 -1.75 -13.65
CA ASN A 115 26.90 -0.40 -13.49
C ASN A 115 25.49 -0.29 -14.10
N ASN A 116 25.23 -0.98 -15.22
CA ASN A 116 23.90 -1.03 -15.82
C ASN A 116 22.93 -1.82 -14.94
N LEU A 117 23.36 -2.89 -14.29
CA LEU A 117 22.56 -3.62 -13.29
C LEU A 117 22.21 -2.72 -12.10
N GLU A 118 23.19 -1.99 -11.51
CA GLU A 118 22.91 -1.05 -10.41
C GLU A 118 21.86 -0.01 -10.79
N LYS A 119 21.94 0.58 -12.00
CA LYS A 119 20.94 1.54 -12.51
C LYS A 119 19.54 0.89 -12.61
N SER A 120 19.46 -0.30 -13.19
CA SER A 120 18.18 -1.02 -13.32
C SER A 120 17.55 -1.33 -11.96
N ILE A 121 18.37 -1.60 -10.96
CA ILE A 121 17.93 -1.85 -9.58
C ILE A 121 17.44 -0.55 -8.92
N GLU A 122 18.07 0.58 -9.20
CA GLU A 122 17.59 1.89 -8.74
C GLU A 122 16.25 2.27 -9.38
N GLU A 123 16.04 1.96 -10.67
CA GLU A 123 14.77 2.21 -11.37
C GLU A 123 13.59 1.44 -10.78
N ILE A 124 13.80 0.25 -10.23
CA ILE A 124 12.79 -0.49 -9.48
C ILE A 124 12.62 0.00 -8.02
N GLY A 125 13.34 1.07 -7.65
CA GLY A 125 13.21 1.78 -6.38
C GLY A 125 14.10 1.27 -5.25
N LEU A 126 15.05 0.35 -5.51
CA LEU A 126 16.05 -0.05 -4.51
C LEU A 126 17.22 0.93 -4.54
N LYS A 127 17.26 1.85 -3.59
CA LYS A 127 18.28 2.89 -3.48
C LYS A 127 19.39 2.48 -2.52
N LYS A 128 20.63 2.63 -2.99
CA LYS A 128 21.85 2.46 -2.17
C LYS A 128 22.12 3.74 -1.40
N PHE A 129 22.48 3.62 -0.12
CA PHE A 129 22.97 4.74 0.66
C PHE A 129 24.26 4.38 1.40
N VAL A 130 25.15 5.35 1.50
CA VAL A 130 26.43 5.24 2.19
C VAL A 130 26.53 6.39 3.17
N PRO A 131 26.49 6.13 4.50
CA PRO A 131 26.63 7.19 5.47
C PRO A 131 28.02 7.83 5.39
N GLN A 132 28.11 9.12 5.67
CA GLN A 132 29.40 9.81 5.70
C GLN A 132 30.19 9.43 6.93
N LYS A 133 31.51 9.21 6.77
CA LYS A 133 32.43 9.06 7.90
C LYS A 133 32.42 10.33 8.76
N GLY A 134 32.49 10.17 10.06
CA GLY A 134 32.42 11.29 10.99
C GLY A 134 31.01 11.70 11.41
N THR A 135 29.95 11.12 10.82
CA THR A 135 28.56 11.34 11.24
C THR A 135 28.17 10.45 12.41
N LYS A 136 27.13 10.82 13.13
CA LYS A 136 26.61 10.08 14.27
C LYS A 136 25.97 8.76 13.81
N PHE A 137 26.22 7.70 14.57
CA PHE A 137 25.58 6.40 14.37
C PHE A 137 24.07 6.50 14.66
N ASP A 138 23.26 5.97 13.75
CA ASP A 138 21.81 5.86 13.86
C ASP A 138 21.38 4.38 13.74
N PRO A 139 20.89 3.76 14.82
CA PRO A 139 20.47 2.35 14.78
C PRO A 139 19.35 2.04 13.79
N SER A 140 18.58 3.04 13.34
CA SER A 140 17.52 2.84 12.35
C SER A 140 18.04 2.63 10.93
N GLN A 141 19.27 3.11 10.63
CA GLN A 141 19.89 3.08 9.31
C GLN A 141 21.21 2.32 9.28
N HIS A 142 21.87 2.14 10.43
CA HIS A 142 23.21 1.60 10.52
C HIS A 142 23.29 0.38 11.45
N GLU A 143 24.13 -0.58 11.08
CA GLU A 143 24.50 -1.75 11.87
C GLU A 143 25.98 -1.68 12.20
N ALA A 144 26.34 -1.59 13.48
CA ALA A 144 27.73 -1.58 13.92
C ALA A 144 28.29 -3.00 13.92
N LEU A 145 29.25 -3.30 13.03
CA LEU A 145 29.95 -4.59 12.97
C LEU A 145 31.11 -4.68 13.95
N SER A 146 31.80 -3.56 14.18
CA SER A 146 32.94 -3.50 15.09
C SER A 146 33.10 -2.08 15.66
N THR A 147 33.93 -1.96 16.67
CA THR A 147 34.26 -0.67 17.29
C THR A 147 35.76 -0.45 17.29
N VAL A 148 36.15 0.82 17.17
CA VAL A 148 37.54 1.31 17.33
C VAL A 148 37.58 2.36 18.43
N ASP A 149 38.72 2.51 19.09
CA ASP A 149 38.90 3.56 20.09
C ASP A 149 38.91 4.94 19.40
N GLY A 150 38.19 5.90 19.93
CA GLY A 150 38.09 7.24 19.38
C GLY A 150 37.80 8.29 20.45
N ASP A 151 38.04 9.55 20.11
CA ASP A 151 37.86 10.68 21.06
C ASP A 151 36.38 10.99 21.33
N ILE A 152 35.50 10.74 20.35
CA ILE A 152 34.04 10.92 20.47
C ILE A 152 33.38 9.58 20.22
N PRO A 153 32.68 8.97 21.20
CA PRO A 153 31.98 7.71 20.99
C PRO A 153 30.72 7.87 20.14
N GLY A 154 30.36 6.80 19.42
CA GLY A 154 29.13 6.75 18.62
C GLY A 154 29.20 7.47 17.26
N ILE A 155 30.42 7.67 16.75
CA ILE A 155 30.67 8.26 15.43
C ILE A 155 31.03 7.17 14.44
N ILE A 156 30.55 7.25 13.20
CA ILE A 156 30.92 6.33 12.12
C ILE A 156 32.38 6.57 11.72
N TYR A 157 33.22 5.59 12.02
CA TYR A 157 34.62 5.62 11.66
C TYR A 157 34.86 5.16 10.22
N ASP A 158 34.21 4.06 9.82
CA ASP A 158 34.30 3.55 8.46
C ASP A 158 33.02 2.83 8.04
N VAL A 159 32.82 2.71 6.71
CA VAL A 159 31.69 2.02 6.11
C VAL A 159 32.18 0.75 5.42
N ILE A 160 31.77 -0.41 5.91
CA ILE A 160 32.16 -1.71 5.38
C ILE A 160 31.28 -2.11 4.19
N LEU A 161 29.94 -1.99 4.36
CA LEU A 161 28.97 -2.28 3.32
C LEU A 161 27.90 -1.18 3.28
N PRO A 162 27.44 -0.80 2.07
CA PRO A 162 26.38 0.18 1.93
C PRO A 162 25.05 -0.34 2.48
N GLY A 163 24.18 0.58 2.88
CA GLY A 163 22.80 0.29 3.16
C GLY A 163 21.94 0.35 1.89
N TYR A 164 20.74 -0.23 1.98
CA TYR A 164 19.74 -0.21 0.91
C TYR A 164 18.36 0.11 1.46
N MET A 165 17.59 0.90 0.72
CA MET A 165 16.23 1.31 1.09
C MET A 165 15.29 1.22 -0.12
N ILE A 166 13.99 1.03 0.15
CA ILE A 166 12.89 1.11 -0.82
C ILE A 166 11.85 2.06 -0.24
N ASP A 167 11.51 3.13 -0.97
CA ASP A 167 10.48 4.09 -0.56
C ASP A 167 10.64 4.55 0.92
N ASP A 168 11.84 4.98 1.31
CA ASP A 168 12.24 5.41 2.66
C ASP A 168 12.24 4.30 3.74
N ILE A 169 11.98 3.05 3.37
CA ILE A 169 12.07 1.91 4.27
C ILE A 169 13.43 1.24 4.12
N VAL A 170 14.17 1.14 5.22
CA VAL A 170 15.46 0.44 5.24
C VAL A 170 15.22 -1.06 5.04
N VAL A 171 15.75 -1.60 3.94
CA VAL A 171 15.74 -3.02 3.62
C VAL A 171 16.94 -3.71 4.30
N ARG A 172 18.11 -3.06 4.19
CA ARG A 172 19.33 -3.49 4.87
C ARG A 172 20.05 -2.25 5.42
N PRO A 173 20.36 -2.18 6.71
CA PRO A 173 21.17 -1.11 7.26
C PRO A 173 22.59 -1.11 6.68
N SER A 174 23.22 0.06 6.63
CA SER A 174 24.63 0.16 6.26
C SER A 174 25.49 -0.43 7.37
N LYS A 175 26.44 -1.28 7.00
CA LYS A 175 27.36 -1.93 7.94
C LYS A 175 28.59 -1.05 8.18
N VAL A 176 28.75 -0.62 9.42
CA VAL A 176 29.74 0.40 9.78
C VAL A 176 30.66 -0.03 10.93
N VAL A 177 31.80 0.62 11.04
CA VAL A 177 32.66 0.62 12.21
C VAL A 177 32.37 1.89 12.99
N VAL A 178 32.18 1.80 14.30
CA VAL A 178 31.80 2.91 15.17
C VAL A 178 32.89 3.18 16.21
N THR A 179 33.09 4.44 16.55
CA THR A 179 34.01 4.81 17.65
C THR A 179 33.40 4.48 18.99
N LYS A 180 34.21 3.95 19.89
CA LYS A 180 33.91 3.81 21.32
C LYS A 180 34.87 4.62 22.15
N GLU A 181 34.52 4.90 23.40
CA GLU A 181 35.38 5.59 24.34
C GLU A 181 36.67 4.78 24.59
N LYS A 182 37.83 5.47 24.56
CA LYS A 182 39.12 4.90 24.92
C LYS A 182 39.03 4.41 26.38
N LYS A 183 39.18 3.12 26.60
CA LYS A 183 39.42 2.63 27.94
C LYS A 183 40.89 3.01 28.33
N GLY A 184 40.97 3.95 29.28
CA GLY A 184 42.22 4.31 29.92
C GLY A 184 42.89 3.15 30.64
#